data_f21dfe2b8fb190932b3b9327911166f7
#
_entry.id   f21dfe2b8fb190932b3b9327911166f7
#
_cell.length_a   1.000
_cell.length_b   1.000
_cell.length_c   1.000
_cell.angle_alpha   90.00
_cell.angle_beta   90.00
_cell.angle_gamma   90.00
#
_symmetry.space_group_name_H-M   'P 1'
#
loop_
_entity.id
_entity.type
_entity.pdbx_description
1 polymer ?
#
loop_
_entity_poly.entity_id
_entity_poly.type
_entity_poly.pdbx_seq_one_letter_code
_entity_poly.pdbx_strand_id
1 'polypeptide(L)'
;RVLFRSSAYDLPLAIGLLGASETISSEKFSRYLLMGELSLDGSIQPIKGALPIAIKAREDGFEGLIIPQQNAREAAVVNQLKVYGVSNIKEVVEFFNNERELEPTVVNTREEFYQQQTNCDLDFADVKGQENVKRALEVAAAGGHNLIMVGAPGSGKSMMAKRLPSILPPLSLGESLETTKIHSVAGQLKRGSSLISQRPFRDPHHTISQVAMVGGGSFPQPGEISLAHNG
;
A
#
# COMPACT_ATOMS: atom_id res chain seq x y z
N ARG A 1 15.67 -24.46 9.88
CA ARG A 1 14.24 -24.31 10.26
C ARG A 1 13.86 -22.87 9.98
N VAL A 2 13.34 -22.59 8.80
CA VAL A 2 12.66 -21.31 8.53
C VAL A 2 11.29 -21.45 9.17
N LEU A 3 11.10 -20.82 10.34
CA LEU A 3 9.79 -20.65 10.93
C LEU A 3 9.07 -19.56 10.11
N PHE A 4 8.26 -19.97 9.15
CA PHE A 4 7.27 -19.07 8.53
C PHE A 4 6.26 -18.66 9.60
N ARG A 5 6.47 -17.48 10.18
CA ARG A 5 5.58 -16.89 11.21
C ARG A 5 4.69 -15.80 10.62
N SER A 6 4.34 -15.88 9.35
CA SER A 6 3.42 -14.92 8.75
C SER A 6 2.05 -15.56 8.61
N SER A 7 1.06 -15.03 9.29
CA SER A 7 -0.35 -15.40 9.16
C SER A 7 -0.90 -15.28 7.72
N ALA A 8 -0.19 -14.52 6.87
CA ALA A 8 -0.53 -14.42 5.44
C ALA A 8 -0.50 -15.76 4.68
N TYR A 9 0.16 -16.79 5.23
CA TYR A 9 0.22 -18.14 4.65
C TYR A 9 -0.88 -19.08 5.16
N ASP A 10 -1.75 -18.65 6.06
CA ASP A 10 -2.79 -19.53 6.62
C ASP A 10 -3.76 -20.04 5.54
N LEU A 11 -4.19 -19.14 4.65
CA LEU A 11 -5.07 -19.51 3.54
C LEU A 11 -4.45 -20.53 2.59
N PRO A 12 -3.24 -20.33 2.02
CA PRO A 12 -2.63 -21.33 1.14
C PRO A 12 -2.33 -22.65 1.85
N LEU A 13 -1.99 -22.65 3.14
CA LEU A 13 -1.79 -23.87 3.93
C LEU A 13 -3.10 -24.64 4.10
N ALA A 14 -4.20 -23.96 4.43
CA ALA A 14 -5.52 -24.58 4.58
C ALA A 14 -5.99 -25.20 3.24
N ILE A 15 -5.87 -24.46 2.14
CA ILE A 15 -6.24 -24.94 0.80
C ILE A 15 -5.35 -26.11 0.38
N GLY A 16 -4.04 -26.04 0.66
CA GLY A 16 -3.11 -27.13 0.39
C GLY A 16 -3.45 -28.42 1.16
N LEU A 17 -3.85 -28.32 2.43
CA LEU A 17 -4.32 -29.45 3.23
C LEU A 17 -5.61 -30.06 2.67
N LEU A 18 -6.57 -29.22 2.30
CA LEU A 18 -7.82 -29.69 1.67
C LEU A 18 -7.57 -30.37 0.32
N GLY A 19 -6.65 -29.87 -0.49
CA GLY A 19 -6.22 -30.54 -1.72
C GLY A 19 -5.50 -31.86 -1.47
N ALA A 20 -4.61 -31.94 -0.48
CA ALA A 20 -3.90 -33.17 -0.11
C ALA A 20 -4.85 -34.25 0.46
N SER A 21 -5.95 -33.87 1.10
CA SER A 21 -7.01 -34.77 1.56
C SER A 21 -8.05 -35.12 0.48
N GLU A 22 -7.82 -34.67 -0.77
CA GLU A 22 -8.75 -34.87 -1.89
C GLU A 22 -10.17 -34.30 -1.66
N THR A 23 -10.29 -33.35 -0.71
CA THR A 23 -11.57 -32.68 -0.41
C THR A 23 -11.90 -31.63 -1.50
N ILE A 24 -10.88 -31.06 -2.14
CA ILE A 24 -11.01 -30.09 -3.24
C ILE A 24 -10.10 -30.48 -4.41
N SER A 25 -10.47 -30.05 -5.62
CA SER A 25 -9.67 -30.29 -6.82
C SER A 25 -8.37 -29.47 -6.78
N SER A 26 -7.24 -30.13 -6.99
CA SER A 26 -5.90 -29.52 -7.04
C SER A 26 -5.42 -29.14 -8.46
N GLU A 27 -6.21 -29.41 -9.49
CA GLU A 27 -5.81 -29.21 -10.90
C GLU A 27 -5.36 -27.78 -11.24
N LYS A 28 -5.95 -26.79 -10.57
CA LYS A 28 -5.69 -25.37 -10.82
C LYS A 28 -4.64 -24.76 -9.87
N PHE A 29 -4.13 -25.50 -8.88
CA PHE A 29 -3.28 -24.91 -7.82
C PHE A 29 -2.03 -24.24 -8.36
N SER A 30 -1.36 -24.83 -9.35
CA SER A 30 -0.14 -24.29 -9.94
C SER A 30 -0.34 -22.98 -10.72
N ARG A 31 -1.58 -22.63 -11.06
CA ARG A 31 -1.92 -21.47 -11.86
C ARG A 31 -2.21 -20.21 -11.02
N TYR A 32 -2.55 -20.41 -9.74
CA TYR A 32 -3.00 -19.35 -8.85
C TYR A 32 -2.10 -19.24 -7.63
N LEU A 33 -1.67 -18.01 -7.32
CA LEU A 33 -1.05 -17.70 -6.03
C LEU A 33 -2.15 -17.34 -5.03
N LEU A 34 -2.07 -17.91 -3.82
CA LEU A 34 -3.00 -17.62 -2.73
C LEU A 34 -2.24 -16.95 -1.59
N MET A 35 -2.83 -15.90 -1.02
CA MET A 35 -2.32 -15.26 0.20
C MET A 35 -3.49 -14.75 1.03
N GLY A 36 -3.41 -14.91 2.35
CA GLY A 36 -4.45 -14.43 3.26
C GLY A 36 -4.28 -14.99 4.67
N GLU A 37 -4.60 -14.19 5.66
CA GLU A 37 -4.71 -14.64 7.04
C GLU A 37 -6.11 -15.23 7.25
N LEU A 38 -6.19 -16.41 7.87
CA LEU A 38 -7.45 -17.13 8.05
C LEU A 38 -7.90 -17.10 9.51
N SER A 39 -9.09 -16.56 9.76
CA SER A 39 -9.74 -16.60 11.07
C SER A 39 -10.45 -17.93 11.29
N LEU A 40 -10.71 -18.29 12.56
CA LEU A 40 -11.36 -19.54 12.94
C LEU A 40 -12.79 -19.70 12.40
N ASP A 41 -13.46 -18.61 12.09
CA ASP A 41 -14.79 -18.58 11.48
C ASP A 41 -14.77 -18.75 9.94
N GLY A 42 -13.58 -18.91 9.35
CA GLY A 42 -13.37 -19.03 7.91
C GLY A 42 -13.28 -17.69 7.18
N SER A 43 -13.37 -16.55 7.87
CA SER A 43 -13.15 -15.23 7.26
C SER A 43 -11.68 -15.00 6.93
N ILE A 44 -11.43 -14.31 5.83
CA ILE A 44 -10.08 -14.01 5.34
C ILE A 44 -9.74 -12.55 5.68
N GLN A 45 -8.68 -12.38 6.47
CA GLN A 45 -8.23 -11.09 6.98
C GLN A 45 -7.18 -10.45 6.05
N PRO A 46 -7.08 -9.11 6.02
CA PRO A 46 -6.16 -8.41 5.17
C PRO A 46 -4.69 -8.68 5.54
N ILE A 47 -3.85 -8.66 4.51
CA ILE A 47 -2.40 -8.87 4.61
C ILE A 47 -1.64 -7.57 4.31
N LYS A 48 -0.37 -7.53 4.71
CA LYS A 48 0.56 -6.47 4.33
C LYS A 48 1.32 -6.87 3.06
N GLY A 49 1.67 -5.89 2.23
CA GLY A 49 2.50 -6.13 1.07
C GLY A 49 1.79 -6.78 -0.12
N ALA A 50 0.49 -6.55 -0.30
CA ALA A 50 -0.26 -7.14 -1.41
C ALA A 50 0.26 -6.69 -2.78
N LEU A 51 0.66 -5.42 -2.94
CA LEU A 51 1.20 -4.90 -4.20
C LEU A 51 2.54 -5.58 -4.61
N PRO A 52 3.58 -5.65 -3.76
CA PRO A 52 4.80 -6.38 -4.12
C PRO A 52 4.56 -7.88 -4.35
N ILE A 53 3.63 -8.52 -3.64
CA ILE A 53 3.23 -9.90 -3.88
C ILE A 53 2.61 -10.04 -5.28
N ALA A 54 1.71 -9.14 -5.67
CA ALA A 54 1.09 -9.15 -6.99
C ALA A 54 2.12 -8.94 -8.12
N ILE A 55 3.08 -8.03 -7.93
CA ILE A 55 4.18 -7.83 -8.89
C ILE A 55 4.96 -9.11 -9.08
N LYS A 56 5.34 -9.77 -7.97
CA LYS A 56 6.10 -11.02 -8.00
C LYS A 56 5.29 -12.16 -8.64
N ALA A 57 4.01 -12.28 -8.31
CA ALA A 57 3.11 -13.28 -8.92
C ALA A 57 3.07 -13.15 -10.46
N ARG A 58 2.99 -11.91 -10.97
CA ARG A 58 3.05 -11.65 -12.42
C ARG A 58 4.40 -12.06 -13.01
N GLU A 59 5.52 -11.70 -12.37
CA GLU A 59 6.87 -12.04 -12.83
C GLU A 59 7.08 -13.56 -12.89
N ASP A 60 6.54 -14.29 -11.92
CA ASP A 60 6.64 -15.75 -11.84
C ASP A 60 5.63 -16.46 -12.77
N GLY A 61 4.80 -15.71 -13.50
CA GLY A 61 3.90 -16.23 -14.54
C GLY A 61 2.61 -16.85 -14.03
N PHE A 62 2.15 -16.53 -12.81
CA PHE A 62 0.84 -16.94 -12.34
C PHE A 62 -0.28 -16.30 -13.16
N GLU A 63 -1.35 -17.05 -13.43
CA GLU A 63 -2.53 -16.56 -14.15
C GLU A 63 -3.39 -15.64 -13.27
N GLY A 64 -3.41 -15.92 -11.96
CA GLY A 64 -4.20 -15.15 -11.03
C GLY A 64 -3.64 -15.16 -9.60
N LEU A 65 -4.09 -14.17 -8.84
CA LEU A 65 -3.80 -13.98 -7.43
C LEU A 65 -5.10 -13.93 -6.65
N ILE A 66 -5.26 -14.84 -5.69
CA ILE A 66 -6.41 -14.90 -4.77
C ILE A 66 -5.96 -14.33 -3.43
N ILE A 67 -6.58 -13.22 -3.02
CA ILE A 67 -6.20 -12.46 -1.82
C ILE A 67 -7.43 -11.92 -1.09
N PRO A 68 -7.27 -11.42 0.15
CA PRO A 68 -8.37 -10.80 0.87
C PRO A 68 -9.01 -9.66 0.07
N GLN A 69 -10.34 -9.56 0.10
CA GLN A 69 -11.12 -8.54 -0.61
C GLN A 69 -10.62 -7.12 -0.35
N GLN A 70 -10.16 -6.84 0.86
CA GLN A 70 -9.65 -5.53 1.26
C GLN A 70 -8.33 -5.14 0.56
N ASN A 71 -7.55 -6.13 0.12
CA ASN A 71 -6.28 -5.94 -0.62
C ASN A 71 -6.45 -6.01 -2.14
N ALA A 72 -7.63 -6.43 -2.62
CA ALA A 72 -7.82 -6.72 -4.04
C ALA A 72 -7.55 -5.51 -4.94
N ARG A 73 -8.02 -4.31 -4.56
CA ARG A 73 -7.79 -3.08 -5.35
C ARG A 73 -6.32 -2.67 -5.41
N GLU A 74 -5.59 -2.82 -4.29
CA GLU A 74 -4.15 -2.57 -4.22
C GLU A 74 -3.37 -3.49 -5.17
N ALA A 75 -3.68 -4.77 -5.17
CA ALA A 75 -3.02 -5.75 -6.04
C ALA A 75 -3.44 -5.64 -7.51
N ALA A 76 -4.69 -5.24 -7.79
CA ALA A 76 -5.23 -5.10 -9.14
C ALA A 76 -4.62 -3.92 -9.94
N VAL A 77 -3.78 -3.10 -9.31
CA VAL A 77 -2.93 -2.13 -10.00
C VAL A 77 -1.95 -2.80 -10.98
N VAL A 78 -1.59 -4.06 -10.71
CA VAL A 78 -0.65 -4.83 -11.52
C VAL A 78 -1.35 -5.34 -12.78
N ASN A 79 -1.01 -4.76 -13.93
CA ASN A 79 -1.53 -5.20 -15.23
C ASN A 79 -1.09 -6.65 -15.55
N GLN A 80 -1.89 -7.35 -16.34
CA GLN A 80 -1.62 -8.72 -16.83
C GLN A 80 -1.64 -9.80 -15.73
N LEU A 81 -2.21 -9.51 -14.56
CA LEU A 81 -2.48 -10.47 -13.52
C LEU A 81 -3.96 -10.34 -13.12
N LYS A 82 -4.71 -11.44 -13.13
CA LYS A 82 -6.08 -11.45 -12.64
C LYS A 82 -6.07 -11.51 -11.11
N VAL A 83 -6.64 -10.52 -10.46
CA VAL A 83 -6.71 -10.45 -9.00
C VAL A 83 -8.12 -10.73 -8.54
N TYR A 84 -8.27 -11.70 -7.66
CA TYR A 84 -9.56 -12.12 -7.11
C TYR A 84 -9.61 -11.81 -5.62
N GLY A 85 -10.51 -10.92 -5.24
CA GLY A 85 -10.76 -10.59 -3.85
C GLY A 85 -11.76 -11.58 -3.24
N VAL A 86 -11.39 -12.18 -2.10
CA VAL A 86 -12.23 -13.14 -1.37
C VAL A 86 -12.38 -12.73 0.08
N SER A 87 -13.53 -13.01 0.67
CA SER A 87 -13.85 -12.69 2.06
C SER A 87 -13.90 -13.91 2.97
N ASN A 88 -14.12 -15.10 2.39
CA ASN A 88 -14.26 -16.34 3.14
C ASN A 88 -13.60 -17.50 2.39
N ILE A 89 -13.04 -18.47 3.14
CA ILE A 89 -12.41 -19.66 2.58
C ILE A 89 -13.37 -20.49 1.71
N LYS A 90 -14.67 -20.46 1.98
CA LYS A 90 -15.70 -21.17 1.19
C LYS A 90 -15.69 -20.74 -0.27
N GLU A 91 -15.52 -19.44 -0.52
CA GLU A 91 -15.45 -18.91 -1.89
C GLU A 91 -14.29 -19.50 -2.67
N VAL A 92 -13.15 -19.71 -1.99
CA VAL A 92 -11.95 -20.32 -2.57
C VAL A 92 -12.15 -21.80 -2.85
N VAL A 93 -12.80 -22.53 -1.92
CA VAL A 93 -13.13 -23.96 -2.07
C VAL A 93 -14.09 -24.16 -3.25
N GLU A 94 -15.18 -23.39 -3.30
CA GLU A 94 -16.17 -23.41 -4.39
C GLU A 94 -15.52 -23.12 -5.75
N PHE A 95 -14.57 -22.19 -5.79
CA PHE A 95 -13.82 -21.85 -7.01
C PHE A 95 -12.97 -23.02 -7.51
N PHE A 96 -12.22 -23.68 -6.62
CA PHE A 96 -11.39 -24.82 -7.02
C PHE A 96 -12.21 -26.05 -7.42
N ASN A 97 -13.39 -26.23 -6.83
CA ASN A 97 -14.34 -27.28 -7.20
C ASN A 97 -15.17 -26.98 -8.47
N ASN A 98 -14.94 -25.82 -9.11
CA ASN A 98 -15.75 -25.34 -10.24
C ASN A 98 -17.23 -25.12 -9.93
N GLU A 99 -17.59 -24.91 -8.68
CA GLU A 99 -18.95 -24.62 -8.21
C GLU A 99 -19.27 -23.13 -8.31
N ARG A 100 -18.23 -22.29 -8.32
CA ARG A 100 -18.34 -20.82 -8.39
C ARG A 100 -17.25 -20.23 -9.26
N GLU A 101 -17.59 -19.23 -10.06
CA GLU A 101 -16.63 -18.36 -10.72
C GLU A 101 -16.32 -17.15 -9.83
N LEU A 102 -15.04 -16.78 -9.73
CA LEU A 102 -14.62 -15.54 -9.08
C LEU A 102 -14.52 -14.44 -10.15
N GLU A 103 -15.03 -13.27 -9.83
CA GLU A 103 -14.90 -12.11 -10.70
C GLU A 103 -13.58 -11.40 -10.42
N PRO A 104 -12.77 -11.09 -11.45
CA PRO A 104 -11.52 -10.37 -11.27
C PRO A 104 -11.79 -8.92 -10.88
N THR A 105 -11.07 -8.43 -9.90
CA THR A 105 -11.06 -7.00 -9.51
C THR A 105 -10.37 -6.20 -10.59
N VAL A 106 -11.09 -5.25 -11.20
CA VAL A 106 -10.57 -4.35 -12.24
C VAL A 106 -10.37 -2.95 -11.64
N VAL A 107 -9.19 -2.38 -11.86
CA VAL A 107 -8.85 -1.02 -11.44
C VAL A 107 -8.31 -0.25 -12.63
N ASN A 108 -8.92 0.89 -12.96
CA ASN A 108 -8.35 1.81 -13.93
C ASN A 108 -7.29 2.68 -13.26
N THR A 109 -6.09 2.12 -13.12
CA THR A 109 -4.96 2.71 -12.40
C THR A 109 -4.65 4.14 -12.83
N ARG A 110 -4.69 4.43 -14.15
CA ARG A 110 -4.39 5.77 -14.65
C ARG A 110 -5.48 6.78 -14.29
N GLU A 111 -6.72 6.44 -14.51
CA GLU A 111 -7.84 7.34 -14.24
C GLU A 111 -7.96 7.66 -12.75
N GLU A 112 -7.91 6.63 -11.89
CA GLU A 112 -7.93 6.82 -10.44
C GLU A 112 -6.74 7.66 -9.95
N PHE A 113 -5.55 7.42 -10.49
CA PHE A 113 -4.36 8.19 -10.15
C PHE A 113 -4.53 9.68 -10.43
N TYR A 114 -4.95 10.04 -11.64
CA TYR A 114 -5.12 11.44 -12.02
C TYR A 114 -6.29 12.11 -11.30
N GLN A 115 -7.40 11.43 -11.06
CA GLN A 115 -8.53 11.98 -10.30
C GLN A 115 -8.14 12.28 -8.84
N GLN A 116 -7.33 11.44 -8.22
CA GLN A 116 -6.92 11.62 -6.82
C GLN A 116 -5.81 12.67 -6.65
N GLN A 117 -5.03 12.99 -7.69
CA GLN A 117 -4.01 14.04 -7.63
C GLN A 117 -4.59 15.43 -7.34
N THR A 118 -5.80 15.69 -7.77
CA THR A 118 -6.46 17.01 -7.63
C THR A 118 -7.08 17.23 -6.26
N ASN A 119 -7.23 16.23 -5.44
CA ASN A 119 -7.86 16.31 -4.12
C ASN A 119 -6.81 16.50 -3.02
N CYS A 120 -6.34 17.75 -2.82
CA CYS A 120 -5.50 18.07 -1.68
C CYS A 120 -6.38 18.50 -0.49
N ASP A 121 -6.28 17.78 0.64
CA ASP A 121 -6.98 18.12 1.88
C ASP A 121 -6.48 19.45 2.50
N LEU A 122 -5.23 19.82 2.24
CA LEU A 122 -4.58 21.04 2.73
C LEU A 122 -3.97 21.79 1.54
N ASP A 123 -4.34 23.07 1.41
CA ASP A 123 -3.82 23.93 0.35
C ASP A 123 -2.87 24.98 0.93
N PHE A 124 -1.78 25.24 0.23
CA PHE A 124 -0.84 26.30 0.57
C PHE A 124 -1.48 27.70 0.47
N ALA A 125 -2.50 27.85 -0.37
CA ALA A 125 -3.31 29.07 -0.49
C ALA A 125 -4.02 29.47 0.82
N ASP A 126 -4.26 28.53 1.74
CA ASP A 126 -4.84 28.81 3.06
C ASP A 126 -3.93 29.66 3.96
N VAL A 127 -2.64 29.71 3.65
CA VAL A 127 -1.65 30.47 4.43
C VAL A 127 -1.83 31.96 4.14
N LYS A 128 -2.32 32.71 5.13
CA LYS A 128 -2.51 34.14 5.00
C LYS A 128 -1.31 34.92 5.53
N GLY A 129 -0.87 35.93 4.77
CA GLY A 129 0.33 36.71 5.11
C GLY A 129 1.63 35.93 4.94
N GLN A 130 2.70 36.40 5.58
CA GLN A 130 4.04 35.80 5.56
C GLN A 130 4.63 35.60 4.14
N GLU A 131 4.48 36.58 3.27
CA GLU A 131 4.84 36.49 1.85
C GLU A 131 6.30 36.08 1.60
N ASN A 132 7.24 36.56 2.43
CA ASN A 132 8.66 36.19 2.32
C ASN A 132 8.88 34.71 2.62
N VAL A 133 8.18 34.15 3.63
CA VAL A 133 8.28 32.74 3.98
C VAL A 133 7.63 31.87 2.91
N LYS A 134 6.46 32.28 2.39
CA LYS A 134 5.80 31.62 1.27
C LYS A 134 6.76 31.54 0.06
N ARG A 135 7.38 32.66 -0.29
CA ARG A 135 8.31 32.72 -1.42
C ARG A 135 9.52 31.80 -1.21
N ALA A 136 10.07 31.75 0.01
CA ALA A 136 11.16 30.82 0.33
C ALA A 136 10.73 29.35 0.18
N LEU A 137 9.52 29.01 0.63
CA LEU A 137 8.95 27.67 0.49
C LEU A 137 8.69 27.28 -0.97
N GLU A 138 8.17 28.21 -1.80
CA GLU A 138 8.01 28.00 -3.23
C GLU A 138 9.34 27.72 -3.93
N VAL A 139 10.38 28.49 -3.62
CA VAL A 139 11.73 28.28 -4.19
C VAL A 139 12.29 26.93 -3.74
N ALA A 140 12.14 26.58 -2.46
CA ALA A 140 12.57 25.30 -1.94
C ALA A 140 11.84 24.13 -2.61
N ALA A 141 10.52 24.25 -2.77
CA ALA A 141 9.71 23.24 -3.44
C ALA A 141 10.08 23.06 -4.92
N ALA A 142 10.29 24.17 -5.63
CA ALA A 142 10.65 24.15 -7.06
C ALA A 142 12.06 23.58 -7.30
N GLY A 143 12.99 23.81 -6.38
CA GLY A 143 14.37 23.34 -6.48
C GLY A 143 14.68 22.04 -5.74
N GLY A 144 13.73 21.44 -5.04
CA GLY A 144 13.98 20.26 -4.21
C GLY A 144 14.99 20.54 -3.07
N HIS A 145 14.97 21.77 -2.52
CA HIS A 145 15.92 22.19 -1.51
C HIS A 145 15.48 21.84 -0.09
N ASN A 146 16.44 21.46 0.73
CA ASN A 146 16.25 21.39 2.17
C ASN A 146 16.04 22.81 2.73
N LEU A 147 15.17 22.92 3.74
CA LEU A 147 14.93 24.20 4.39
C LEU A 147 14.86 24.04 5.92
N ILE A 148 15.20 25.11 6.62
CA ILE A 148 15.02 25.23 8.06
C ILE A 148 14.14 26.43 8.37
N MET A 149 13.14 26.24 9.24
CA MET A 149 12.27 27.30 9.72
C MET A 149 12.54 27.57 11.21
N VAL A 150 12.99 28.76 11.52
CA VAL A 150 13.23 29.21 12.90
C VAL A 150 12.23 30.30 13.26
N GLY A 151 11.64 30.21 14.44
CA GLY A 151 10.66 31.19 14.92
C GLY A 151 10.01 30.77 16.22
N ALA A 152 9.29 31.71 16.87
CA ALA A 152 8.60 31.49 18.14
C ALA A 152 7.56 30.36 18.04
N PRO A 153 7.21 29.71 19.17
CA PRO A 153 6.05 28.83 19.23
C PRO A 153 4.80 29.56 18.73
N GLY A 154 3.93 28.87 17.99
CA GLY A 154 2.70 29.47 17.44
C GLY A 154 2.87 30.30 16.17
N SER A 155 4.08 30.50 15.63
CA SER A 155 4.31 31.27 14.39
C SER A 155 3.88 30.60 13.09
N GLY A 156 3.22 29.44 13.14
CA GLY A 156 2.68 28.75 11.96
C GLY A 156 3.64 27.81 11.23
N LYS A 157 4.86 27.56 11.73
CA LYS A 157 5.87 26.70 11.06
C LYS A 157 5.34 25.33 10.67
N SER A 158 4.76 24.59 11.60
CA SER A 158 4.20 23.25 11.35
C SER A 158 3.01 23.29 10.40
N MET A 159 2.21 24.35 10.46
CA MET A 159 1.07 24.55 9.59
C MET A 159 1.53 24.75 8.14
N MET A 160 2.57 25.53 7.92
CA MET A 160 3.18 25.74 6.59
C MET A 160 3.87 24.47 6.08
N ALA A 161 4.62 23.77 6.94
CA ALA A 161 5.28 22.51 6.56
C ALA A 161 4.28 21.45 6.09
N LYS A 162 3.14 21.31 6.78
CA LYS A 162 2.07 20.34 6.39
C LYS A 162 1.42 20.68 5.04
N ARG A 163 1.52 21.92 4.58
CA ARG A 163 0.99 22.37 3.29
C ARG A 163 2.01 22.34 2.16
N LEU A 164 3.30 22.13 2.49
CA LEU A 164 4.35 22.04 1.48
C LEU A 164 4.07 21.01 0.36
N PRO A 165 3.50 19.83 0.64
CA PRO A 165 3.17 18.87 -0.41
C PRO A 165 2.23 19.41 -1.50
N SER A 166 1.36 20.40 -1.18
CA SER A 166 0.42 20.96 -2.17
C SER A 166 1.09 21.81 -3.25
N ILE A 167 2.32 22.30 -2.99
CA ILE A 167 3.10 23.09 -3.95
C ILE A 167 4.27 22.32 -4.56
N LEU A 168 4.51 21.07 -4.13
CA LEU A 168 5.49 20.19 -4.76
C LEU A 168 4.97 19.72 -6.14
N PRO A 169 5.86 19.43 -7.10
CA PRO A 169 5.47 18.79 -8.35
C PRO A 169 4.66 17.52 -8.07
N PRO A 170 3.60 17.23 -8.82
CA PRO A 170 2.81 16.03 -8.62
C PRO A 170 3.67 14.76 -8.79
N LEU A 171 3.30 13.67 -8.11
CA LEU A 171 3.96 12.37 -8.32
C LEU A 171 3.78 11.92 -9.77
N SER A 172 4.81 11.34 -10.34
CA SER A 172 4.69 10.51 -11.52
C SER A 172 4.08 9.16 -11.16
N LEU A 173 3.54 8.43 -12.12
CA LEU A 173 2.99 7.08 -11.87
C LEU A 173 4.07 6.12 -11.32
N GLY A 174 5.33 6.25 -11.79
CA GLY A 174 6.45 5.47 -11.28
C GLY A 174 6.74 5.74 -9.81
N GLU A 175 6.88 7.02 -9.42
CA GLU A 175 7.06 7.43 -8.02
C GLU A 175 5.88 6.98 -7.15
N SER A 176 4.66 7.09 -7.65
CA SER A 176 3.45 6.62 -6.97
C SER A 176 3.52 5.12 -6.68
N LEU A 177 3.90 4.30 -7.65
CA LEU A 177 4.06 2.85 -7.47
C LEU A 177 5.14 2.51 -6.43
N GLU A 178 6.30 3.18 -6.47
CA GLU A 178 7.37 2.98 -5.50
C GLU A 178 6.92 3.34 -4.08
N THR A 179 6.30 4.51 -3.92
CA THR A 179 5.76 4.96 -2.65
C THR A 179 4.69 3.99 -2.13
N THR A 180 3.79 3.54 -3.01
CA THR A 180 2.74 2.59 -2.65
C THR A 180 3.31 1.25 -2.19
N LYS A 181 4.37 0.71 -2.82
CA LYS A 181 5.04 -0.51 -2.37
C LYS A 181 5.53 -0.40 -0.92
N ILE A 182 6.17 0.73 -0.58
CA ILE A 182 6.70 0.96 0.78
C ILE A 182 5.55 1.00 1.80
N HIS A 183 4.50 1.75 1.51
CA HIS A 183 3.33 1.86 2.39
C HIS A 183 2.53 0.55 2.49
N SER A 184 2.49 -0.25 1.42
CA SER A 184 1.91 -1.58 1.39
C SER A 184 2.59 -2.51 2.39
N VAL A 185 3.93 -2.60 2.32
CA VAL A 185 4.73 -3.41 3.26
C VAL A 185 4.57 -2.94 4.70
N ALA A 186 4.50 -1.62 4.92
CA ALA A 186 4.25 -1.04 6.24
C ALA A 186 2.81 -1.30 6.76
N GLY A 187 1.88 -1.68 5.88
CA GLY A 187 0.47 -1.84 6.22
C GLY A 187 -0.24 -0.51 6.48
N GLN A 188 0.24 0.58 5.86
CA GLN A 188 -0.27 1.94 6.06
C GLN A 188 -1.12 2.45 4.88
N LEU A 189 -1.45 1.61 3.92
CA LEU A 189 -2.40 1.98 2.87
C LEU A 189 -3.80 2.11 3.45
N LYS A 190 -4.53 3.14 3.02
CA LYS A 190 -5.95 3.27 3.35
C LYS A 190 -6.72 2.09 2.73
N ARG A 191 -7.67 1.53 3.48
CA ARG A 191 -8.51 0.41 2.98
C ARG A 191 -9.21 0.82 1.68
N GLY A 192 -9.11 -0.05 0.68
CA GLY A 192 -9.73 0.18 -0.62
C GLY A 192 -9.02 1.18 -1.53
N SER A 193 -7.86 1.73 -1.15
CA SER A 193 -7.04 2.52 -2.06
C SER A 193 -6.25 1.62 -3.01
N SER A 194 -6.06 2.08 -4.23
CA SER A 194 -5.23 1.41 -5.25
C SER A 194 -3.79 1.92 -5.22
N LEU A 195 -3.60 3.24 -5.24
CA LEU A 195 -2.30 3.91 -5.28
C LEU A 195 -2.25 5.11 -4.34
N ILE A 196 -1.04 5.48 -3.92
CA ILE A 196 -0.75 6.79 -3.31
C ILE A 196 -0.54 7.79 -4.44
N SER A 197 -1.42 8.77 -4.54
CA SER A 197 -1.42 9.81 -5.59
C SER A 197 -0.83 11.14 -5.13
N GLN A 198 -0.68 11.33 -3.83
CA GLN A 198 -0.14 12.55 -3.22
C GLN A 198 1.21 12.27 -2.58
N ARG A 199 2.10 13.27 -2.58
CA ARG A 199 3.38 13.17 -1.90
C ARG A 199 3.17 12.99 -0.40
N PRO A 200 3.79 11.96 0.22
CA PRO A 200 3.63 11.73 1.65
C PRO A 200 4.29 12.84 2.45
N PHE A 201 3.62 13.30 3.50
CA PHE A 201 4.20 14.18 4.51
C PHE A 201 4.33 13.42 5.83
N ARG A 202 5.53 13.42 6.41
CA ARG A 202 5.81 12.77 7.69
C ARG A 202 6.26 13.83 8.71
N ASP A 203 5.71 13.76 9.92
CA ASP A 203 5.96 14.68 11.01
C ASP A 203 6.28 13.86 12.28
N PRO A 204 7.47 13.20 12.30
CA PRO A 204 7.85 12.35 13.43
C PRO A 204 8.09 13.19 14.68
N HIS A 205 7.60 12.69 15.83
CA HIS A 205 7.83 13.35 17.10
C HIS A 205 9.33 13.38 17.43
N HIS A 206 9.82 14.44 18.09
CA HIS A 206 11.24 14.62 18.44
C HIS A 206 11.79 13.52 19.38
N THR A 207 10.93 12.75 20.06
CA THR A 207 11.30 11.60 20.91
C THR A 207 11.24 10.25 20.21
N ILE A 208 11.06 10.26 18.87
CA ILE A 208 10.97 9.01 18.10
C ILE A 208 12.23 8.15 18.28
N SER A 209 12.07 6.84 18.42
CA SER A 209 13.22 5.94 18.54
C SER A 209 13.98 5.84 17.20
N GLN A 210 15.26 5.53 17.27
CA GLN A 210 16.10 5.33 16.08
C GLN A 210 15.52 4.24 15.15
N VAL A 211 15.00 3.14 15.72
CA VAL A 211 14.39 2.06 14.95
C VAL A 211 13.11 2.53 14.26
N ALA A 212 12.28 3.33 14.91
CA ALA A 212 11.08 3.88 14.28
C ALA A 212 11.41 4.91 13.19
N MET A 213 12.52 5.65 13.32
CA MET A 213 12.97 6.62 12.32
C MET A 213 13.53 5.93 11.07
N VAL A 214 14.48 5.01 11.23
CA VAL A 214 15.22 4.39 10.12
C VAL A 214 14.55 3.11 9.62
N GLY A 215 13.82 2.44 10.49
CA GLY A 215 13.28 1.10 10.25
C GLY A 215 14.14 0.00 10.86
N GLY A 216 13.68 -1.23 10.79
CA GLY A 216 14.34 -2.41 11.33
C GLY A 216 13.51 -3.14 12.38
N GLY A 217 14.17 -3.69 13.40
CA GLY A 217 13.56 -4.53 14.44
C GLY A 217 13.68 -6.02 14.14
N SER A 218 13.18 -6.87 15.05
CA SER A 218 13.19 -8.34 14.89
C SER A 218 12.41 -8.80 13.65
N PHE A 219 11.39 -8.06 13.28
CA PHE A 219 10.66 -8.13 12.01
C PHE A 219 10.86 -6.80 11.30
N PRO A 220 11.78 -6.70 10.33
CA PRO A 220 12.09 -5.45 9.68
C PRO A 220 10.84 -4.76 9.12
N GLN A 221 10.61 -3.53 9.57
CA GLN A 221 9.53 -2.67 9.08
C GLN A 221 10.11 -1.37 8.54
N PRO A 222 9.51 -0.76 7.51
CA PRO A 222 9.89 0.56 7.05
C PRO A 222 9.74 1.59 8.18
N GLY A 223 10.75 2.46 8.35
CA GLY A 223 10.69 3.59 9.28
C GLY A 223 10.13 4.85 8.64
N GLU A 224 10.05 5.94 9.41
CA GLU A 224 9.52 7.23 8.95
C GLU A 224 10.27 7.78 7.72
N ILE A 225 11.58 7.57 7.63
CA ILE A 225 12.39 7.97 6.45
C ILE A 225 11.91 7.23 5.20
N SER A 226 11.67 5.92 5.30
CA SER A 226 11.16 5.14 4.16
C SER A 226 9.73 5.55 3.78
N LEU A 227 8.90 5.85 4.78
CA LEU A 227 7.52 6.29 4.57
C LEU A 227 7.42 7.72 3.99
N ALA A 228 8.48 8.52 4.11
CA ALA A 228 8.60 9.83 3.49
C ALA A 228 9.15 9.78 2.06
N HIS A 229 9.37 8.59 1.50
CA HIS A 229 9.91 8.43 0.15
C HIS A 229 9.05 9.16 -0.89
N ASN A 230 9.67 9.94 -1.76
CA ASN A 230 9.01 10.82 -2.74
C ASN A 230 8.11 11.91 -2.11
N GLY A 231 8.35 12.26 -0.83
CA GLY A 231 7.62 13.30 -0.11
C GLY A 231 8.50 14.45 0.33
#